data_45492a08e99151ed026247b2b24efa59
#
_entry.id   45492a08e99151ed026247b2b24efa59
#
_cell.length_a   1.000
_cell.length_b   1.000
_cell.length_c   1.000
_cell.angle_alpha   90.00
_cell.angle_beta   90.00
_cell.angle_gamma   90.00
#
_symmetry.space_group_name_H-M   'P 1'
#
loop_
_entity.id
_entity.type
_entity.pdbx_description
1 polymer ?
#
loop_
_entity_poly.entity_id
_entity_poly.type
_entity_poly.pdbx_seq_one_letter_code
_entity_poly.pdbx_strand_id
1 'polypeptide(L)'
;MSNQELIDRFINYLAIERRYSDETVKAYLFDLKKFESFLEESGTSDLMAVQLYDVRLYLSFLDEQKLSRNTISRTLSSLRGFYHFLIRNDLLDENPLSYISFKKKQLRLPQYLYEEELEKLLRAAEGTEILDYRNRALVELLYATGIRVSECKNIKLQDISFDLGVILIFGKGNKERYVPFGHYAAAAIQEYLEMTRSELMTKKQPSHDHLFVNRLGDPLTAGGIEYILKQIMKKTGLTGTLHPHMLRHTFATDMLNNGADMRTVQELLGHASLSSTQIYTHVTKDALQRNYNQFHPRAKRDSKKQGE
;
A
#
# COMPACT_ATOMS: atom_id res chain seq x y z
N MET A 1 2.86 17.72 -33.73
CA MET A 1 2.82 16.48 -32.95
C MET A 1 1.39 16.21 -32.52
N SER A 2 0.89 15.00 -32.62
CA SER A 2 -0.46 14.68 -32.13
C SER A 2 -0.50 14.61 -30.60
N ASN A 3 -1.68 14.80 -30.00
CA ASN A 3 -1.88 14.63 -28.55
C ASN A 3 -1.40 13.23 -28.08
N GLN A 4 -1.70 12.21 -28.88
CA GLN A 4 -1.28 10.84 -28.55
C GLN A 4 0.24 10.71 -28.49
N GLU A 5 0.98 11.29 -29.43
CA GLU A 5 2.45 11.27 -29.41
C GLU A 5 3.01 12.01 -28.19
N LEU A 6 2.42 13.15 -27.80
CA LEU A 6 2.83 13.90 -26.60
C LEU A 6 2.59 13.09 -25.32
N ILE A 7 1.43 12.47 -25.21
CA ILE A 7 1.10 11.60 -24.06
C ILE A 7 2.04 10.40 -24.00
N ASP A 8 2.26 9.70 -25.11
CA ASP A 8 3.14 8.53 -25.15
C ASP A 8 4.59 8.86 -24.76
N ARG A 9 5.10 10.00 -25.25
CA ARG A 9 6.44 10.48 -24.84
C ARG A 9 6.51 10.79 -23.35
N PHE A 10 5.49 11.41 -22.78
CA PHE A 10 5.43 11.69 -21.35
C PHE A 10 5.34 10.40 -20.52
N ILE A 11 4.51 9.45 -20.93
CA ILE A 11 4.37 8.15 -20.25
C ILE A 11 5.70 7.39 -20.27
N ASN A 12 6.41 7.38 -21.40
CA ASN A 12 7.74 6.80 -21.49
C ASN A 12 8.76 7.50 -20.59
N TYR A 13 8.73 8.84 -20.53
CA TYR A 13 9.54 9.62 -19.59
C TYR A 13 9.28 9.23 -18.14
N LEU A 14 8.02 9.08 -17.74
CA LEU A 14 7.66 8.66 -16.38
C LEU A 14 8.16 7.24 -16.06
N ALA A 15 8.02 6.31 -17.00
CA ALA A 15 8.39 4.91 -16.81
C ALA A 15 9.91 4.72 -16.79
N ILE A 16 10.63 5.30 -17.76
CA ILE A 16 12.06 5.02 -18.00
C ILE A 16 12.94 5.97 -17.19
N GLU A 17 12.75 7.29 -17.34
CA GLU A 17 13.64 8.27 -16.71
C GLU A 17 13.27 8.50 -15.23
N ARG A 18 11.98 8.67 -14.93
CA ARG A 18 11.50 8.91 -13.56
C ARG A 18 11.31 7.65 -12.75
N ARG A 19 11.30 6.48 -13.39
CA ARG A 19 11.11 5.16 -12.76
C ARG A 19 9.89 5.13 -11.84
N TYR A 20 8.78 5.70 -12.31
CA TYR A 20 7.51 5.64 -11.58
C TYR A 20 6.96 4.22 -11.62
N SER A 21 6.17 3.84 -10.59
CA SER A 21 5.52 2.54 -10.58
C SER A 21 4.46 2.46 -11.67
N ASP A 22 4.20 1.25 -12.18
CA ASP A 22 3.19 0.99 -13.22
C ASP A 22 1.82 1.55 -12.85
N GLU A 23 1.41 1.43 -11.57
CA GLU A 23 0.17 2.02 -11.08
C GLU A 23 0.15 3.55 -11.18
N THR A 24 1.29 4.20 -10.90
CA THR A 24 1.39 5.66 -11.04
C THR A 24 1.32 6.07 -12.51
N VAL A 25 2.03 5.36 -13.38
CA VAL A 25 2.03 5.60 -14.83
C VAL A 25 0.62 5.41 -15.40
N LYS A 26 -0.06 4.31 -15.05
CA LYS A 26 -1.47 4.06 -15.44
C LYS A 26 -2.42 5.14 -14.94
N ALA A 27 -2.24 5.60 -13.70
CA ALA A 27 -3.08 6.65 -13.13
C ALA A 27 -2.88 8.00 -13.85
N TYR A 28 -1.64 8.33 -14.20
CA TYR A 28 -1.32 9.56 -14.95
C TYR A 28 -1.85 9.50 -16.38
N LEU A 29 -1.69 8.35 -17.05
CA LEU A 29 -2.28 8.13 -18.38
C LEU A 29 -3.80 8.30 -18.34
N PHE A 30 -4.47 7.69 -17.37
CA PHE A 30 -5.92 7.82 -17.19
C PHE A 30 -6.35 9.28 -16.99
N ASP A 31 -5.62 10.04 -16.14
CA ASP A 31 -5.91 11.44 -15.89
C ASP A 31 -5.75 12.30 -17.16
N LEU A 32 -4.69 12.07 -17.95
CA LEU A 32 -4.45 12.79 -19.21
C LEU A 32 -5.52 12.47 -20.26
N LYS A 33 -5.88 11.19 -20.40
CA LYS A 33 -6.95 10.79 -21.35
C LYS A 33 -8.30 11.38 -20.97
N LYS A 34 -8.63 11.41 -19.67
CA LYS A 34 -9.85 12.06 -19.20
C LYS A 34 -9.86 13.56 -19.46
N PHE A 35 -8.71 14.21 -19.32
CA PHE A 35 -8.57 15.64 -19.63
C PHE A 35 -8.70 15.90 -21.13
N GLU A 36 -8.04 15.09 -21.97
CA GLU A 36 -8.14 15.16 -23.43
C GLU A 36 -9.61 15.04 -23.90
N SER A 37 -10.33 14.02 -23.43
CA SER A 37 -11.76 13.84 -23.76
C SER A 37 -12.60 15.05 -23.35
N PHE A 38 -12.37 15.63 -22.17
CA PHE A 38 -13.05 16.83 -21.73
C PHE A 38 -12.77 18.03 -22.65
N LEU A 39 -11.53 18.20 -23.07
CA LEU A 39 -11.15 19.29 -23.97
C LEU A 39 -11.83 19.14 -25.34
N GLU A 40 -11.87 17.92 -25.90
CA GLU A 40 -12.57 17.64 -27.16
C GLU A 40 -14.04 18.01 -27.06
N GLU A 41 -14.73 17.66 -25.97
CA GLU A 41 -16.13 18.04 -25.72
C GLU A 41 -16.31 19.55 -25.52
N SER A 42 -15.29 20.25 -25.03
CA SER A 42 -15.31 21.70 -24.79
C SER A 42 -14.85 22.53 -25.99
N GLY A 43 -14.46 21.89 -27.09
CA GLY A 43 -14.05 22.57 -28.33
C GLY A 43 -12.57 22.91 -28.44
N THR A 44 -11.74 22.49 -27.49
CA THR A 44 -10.28 22.64 -27.50
C THR A 44 -9.66 21.26 -27.72
N SER A 45 -9.28 20.95 -28.97
CA SER A 45 -8.76 19.60 -29.28
C SER A 45 -7.25 19.43 -29.12
N ASP A 46 -6.50 20.51 -28.91
CA ASP A 46 -5.03 20.50 -28.85
C ASP A 46 -4.54 20.71 -27.41
N LEU A 47 -3.81 19.74 -26.86
CA LEU A 47 -3.20 19.83 -25.54
C LEU A 47 -2.16 20.97 -25.42
N MET A 48 -1.57 21.40 -26.54
CA MET A 48 -0.62 22.52 -26.55
C MET A 48 -1.32 23.89 -26.55
N ALA A 49 -2.60 23.95 -26.94
CA ALA A 49 -3.39 25.20 -27.02
C ALA A 49 -4.13 25.51 -25.71
N VAL A 50 -4.05 24.63 -24.71
CA VAL A 50 -4.78 24.74 -23.43
C VAL A 50 -4.40 26.03 -22.68
N GLN A 51 -5.42 26.78 -22.26
CA GLN A 51 -5.30 28.00 -21.49
C GLN A 51 -5.73 27.79 -20.02
N LEU A 52 -5.40 28.76 -19.16
CA LEU A 52 -5.85 28.76 -17.76
C LEU A 52 -7.39 28.61 -17.63
N TYR A 53 -8.14 29.15 -18.58
CA TYR A 53 -9.61 29.06 -18.61
C TYR A 53 -10.07 27.62 -18.75
N ASP A 54 -9.48 26.84 -19.67
CA ASP A 54 -9.83 25.43 -19.89
C ASP A 54 -9.56 24.59 -18.64
N VAL A 55 -8.45 24.87 -17.95
CA VAL A 55 -8.13 24.19 -16.68
C VAL A 55 -9.18 24.51 -15.60
N ARG A 56 -9.65 25.75 -15.52
CA ARG A 56 -10.71 26.13 -14.56
C ARG A 56 -12.04 25.44 -14.89
N LEU A 57 -12.42 25.37 -16.15
CA LEU A 57 -13.61 24.62 -16.59
C LEU A 57 -13.49 23.14 -16.23
N TYR A 58 -12.32 22.55 -16.48
CA TYR A 58 -12.08 21.16 -16.11
C TYR A 58 -12.18 20.92 -14.60
N LEU A 59 -11.71 21.85 -13.78
CA LEU A 59 -11.87 21.74 -12.32
C LEU A 59 -13.34 21.80 -11.90
N SER A 60 -14.15 22.66 -12.52
CA SER A 60 -15.60 22.69 -12.28
C SER A 60 -16.26 21.39 -12.69
N PHE A 61 -15.90 20.83 -13.84
CA PHE A 61 -16.37 19.53 -14.30
C PHE A 61 -16.00 18.39 -13.31
N LEU A 62 -14.77 18.38 -12.78
CA LEU A 62 -14.35 17.38 -11.80
C LEU A 62 -15.12 17.50 -10.47
N ASP A 63 -15.49 18.72 -10.08
CA ASP A 63 -16.29 18.98 -8.87
C ASP A 63 -17.75 18.53 -9.06
N GLU A 64 -18.35 18.79 -10.21
CA GLU A 64 -19.68 18.31 -10.60
C GLU A 64 -19.77 16.79 -10.61
N GLN A 65 -18.69 16.10 -11.00
CA GLN A 65 -18.56 14.65 -10.92
C GLN A 65 -18.44 14.14 -9.47
N LYS A 66 -18.48 15.02 -8.47
CA LYS A 66 -18.37 14.72 -7.03
C LYS A 66 -17.12 13.88 -6.69
N LEU A 67 -16.03 14.09 -7.41
CA LEU A 67 -14.78 13.39 -7.17
C LEU A 67 -14.15 13.81 -5.85
N SER A 68 -13.44 12.88 -5.23
CA SER A 68 -12.74 13.17 -3.98
C SER A 68 -11.66 14.24 -4.21
N ARG A 69 -11.43 15.10 -3.20
CA ARG A 69 -10.35 16.10 -3.24
C ARG A 69 -8.97 15.46 -3.51
N ASN A 70 -8.75 14.24 -3.03
CA ASN A 70 -7.50 13.51 -3.29
C ASN A 70 -7.39 13.14 -4.77
N THR A 71 -8.49 12.72 -5.40
CA THR A 71 -8.54 12.43 -6.83
C THR A 71 -8.23 13.69 -7.64
N ILE A 72 -8.92 14.81 -7.35
CA ILE A 72 -8.67 16.09 -8.02
C ILE A 72 -7.22 16.54 -7.84
N SER A 73 -6.67 16.45 -6.63
CA SER A 73 -5.28 16.81 -6.35
C SER A 73 -4.29 15.94 -7.14
N ARG A 74 -4.55 14.63 -7.26
CA ARG A 74 -3.74 13.72 -8.07
C ARG A 74 -3.83 14.10 -9.55
N THR A 75 -5.02 14.31 -10.08
CA THR A 75 -5.24 14.74 -11.47
C THR A 75 -4.50 16.05 -11.78
N LEU A 76 -4.56 17.05 -10.89
CA LEU A 76 -3.77 18.27 -11.06
C LEU A 76 -2.26 18.01 -11.02
N SER A 77 -1.80 17.05 -10.25
CA SER A 77 -0.38 16.70 -10.19
C SER A 77 0.08 16.01 -11.47
N SER A 78 -0.74 15.14 -12.07
CA SER A 78 -0.43 14.50 -13.35
C SER A 78 -0.41 15.51 -14.50
N LEU A 79 -1.39 16.43 -14.58
CA LEU A 79 -1.42 17.49 -15.58
C LEU A 79 -0.22 18.45 -15.44
N ARG A 80 0.09 18.90 -14.22
CA ARG A 80 1.28 19.73 -13.99
C ARG A 80 2.55 19.01 -14.42
N GLY A 81 2.68 17.73 -14.11
CA GLY A 81 3.80 16.91 -14.53
C GLY A 81 3.94 16.85 -16.04
N PHE A 82 2.83 16.70 -16.75
CA PHE A 82 2.78 16.69 -18.20
C PHE A 82 3.22 18.04 -18.80
N TYR A 83 2.64 19.16 -18.36
CA TYR A 83 3.00 20.48 -18.87
C TYR A 83 4.45 20.87 -18.50
N HIS A 84 4.96 20.50 -17.35
CA HIS A 84 6.39 20.65 -17.03
C HIS A 84 7.29 19.81 -17.93
N PHE A 85 6.85 18.62 -18.33
CA PHE A 85 7.57 17.81 -19.30
C PHE A 85 7.61 18.49 -20.68
N LEU A 86 6.49 19.08 -21.14
CA LEU A 86 6.44 19.81 -22.41
C LEU A 86 7.41 21.02 -22.40
N ILE A 87 7.38 21.81 -21.33
CA ILE A 87 8.30 22.95 -21.17
C ILE A 87 9.77 22.50 -21.17
N ARG A 88 10.09 21.45 -20.42
CA ARG A 88 11.45 20.91 -20.36
C ARG A 88 11.98 20.42 -21.72
N ASN A 89 11.10 20.08 -22.63
CA ASN A 89 11.45 19.66 -24.00
C ASN A 89 11.24 20.76 -25.04
N ASP A 90 11.17 22.02 -24.61
CA ASP A 90 11.03 23.21 -25.46
C ASP A 90 9.82 23.15 -26.40
N LEU A 91 8.73 22.47 -25.95
CA LEU A 91 7.48 22.34 -26.71
C LEU A 91 6.45 23.38 -26.28
N LEU A 92 6.61 23.99 -25.11
CA LEU A 92 5.73 25.00 -24.54
C LEU A 92 6.53 25.99 -23.69
N ASP A 93 6.14 27.25 -23.67
CA ASP A 93 6.83 28.30 -22.90
C ASP A 93 6.29 28.39 -21.47
N GLU A 94 4.99 28.20 -21.28
CA GLU A 94 4.31 28.35 -19.98
C GLU A 94 3.41 27.17 -19.61
N ASN A 95 3.30 26.91 -18.31
CA ASN A 95 2.39 25.88 -17.79
C ASN A 95 1.01 26.50 -17.49
N PRO A 96 -0.07 26.10 -18.17
CA PRO A 96 -1.40 26.65 -17.96
C PRO A 96 -1.94 26.41 -16.51
N LEU A 97 -1.30 25.51 -15.74
CA LEU A 97 -1.66 25.25 -14.35
C LEU A 97 -0.85 26.07 -13.33
N SER A 98 0.06 26.98 -13.76
CA SER A 98 0.96 27.72 -12.86
C SER A 98 0.19 28.52 -11.79
N TYR A 99 -0.92 29.09 -12.15
CA TYR A 99 -1.75 29.93 -11.27
C TYR A 99 -2.89 29.17 -10.57
N ILE A 100 -2.98 27.86 -10.74
CA ILE A 100 -3.97 27.03 -10.04
C ILE A 100 -3.44 26.68 -8.67
N SER A 101 -3.99 27.27 -7.62
CA SER A 101 -3.75 26.84 -6.24
C SER A 101 -4.90 25.94 -5.78
N PHE A 102 -4.60 24.70 -5.46
CA PHE A 102 -5.58 23.81 -4.84
C PHE A 102 -5.25 23.70 -3.35
N LYS A 103 -6.17 24.21 -2.49
CA LYS A 103 -5.96 24.14 -1.04
C LYS A 103 -5.81 22.69 -0.62
N LYS A 104 -4.63 22.35 -0.09
CA LYS A 104 -4.40 21.04 0.53
C LYS A 104 -5.45 20.82 1.61
N LYS A 105 -6.01 19.61 1.64
CA LYS A 105 -6.92 19.18 2.71
C LYS A 105 -6.22 19.42 4.05
N GLN A 106 -6.98 19.89 5.08
CA GLN A 106 -6.51 19.83 6.45
C GLN A 106 -5.89 18.44 6.71
N LEU A 107 -4.69 18.43 7.29
CA LEU A 107 -4.04 17.20 7.74
C LEU A 107 -5.03 16.48 8.67
N ARG A 108 -5.66 15.41 8.19
CA ARG A 108 -6.30 14.47 9.09
C ARG A 108 -5.17 13.79 9.85
N LEU A 109 -5.18 13.86 11.17
CA LEU A 109 -4.27 13.07 11.98
C LEU A 109 -4.37 11.60 11.53
N PRO A 110 -3.24 10.93 11.36
CA PRO A 110 -3.24 9.51 11.02
C PRO A 110 -4.06 8.76 12.06
N GLN A 111 -5.02 7.97 11.61
CA GLN A 111 -5.82 7.14 12.50
C GLN A 111 -5.04 5.87 12.79
N TYR A 112 -4.88 5.51 14.04
CA TYR A 112 -4.37 4.24 14.51
C TYR A 112 -5.41 3.60 15.43
N LEU A 113 -5.32 2.31 15.64
CA LEU A 113 -6.20 1.57 16.54
C LEU A 113 -5.64 1.64 17.96
N TYR A 114 -6.48 1.97 18.92
CA TYR A 114 -6.15 1.80 20.32
C TYR A 114 -6.12 0.32 20.68
N GLU A 115 -5.47 -0.04 21.78
CA GLU A 115 -5.28 -1.43 22.19
C GLU A 115 -6.59 -2.24 22.23
N GLU A 116 -7.65 -1.69 22.83
CA GLU A 116 -8.97 -2.34 22.87
C GLU A 116 -9.60 -2.53 21.48
N GLU A 117 -9.40 -1.57 20.57
CA GLU A 117 -9.92 -1.65 19.18
C GLU A 117 -9.15 -2.70 18.38
N LEU A 118 -7.83 -2.75 18.58
CA LEU A 118 -6.97 -3.76 17.97
C LEU A 118 -7.34 -5.17 18.45
N GLU A 119 -7.52 -5.36 19.76
CA GLU A 119 -7.99 -6.64 20.30
C GLU A 119 -9.34 -7.07 19.72
N LYS A 120 -10.31 -6.15 19.63
CA LYS A 120 -11.61 -6.43 18.99
C LYS A 120 -11.43 -6.85 17.53
N LEU A 121 -10.52 -6.20 16.80
CA LEU A 121 -10.23 -6.52 15.41
C LEU A 121 -9.62 -7.93 15.28
N LEU A 122 -8.63 -8.26 16.11
CA LEU A 122 -7.97 -9.57 16.11
C LEU A 122 -8.96 -10.69 16.43
N ARG A 123 -9.79 -10.51 17.46
CA ARG A 123 -10.87 -11.46 17.81
C ARG A 123 -11.91 -11.60 16.70
N ALA A 124 -12.29 -10.51 16.03
CA ALA A 124 -13.25 -10.55 14.91
C ALA A 124 -12.70 -11.25 13.65
N ALA A 125 -11.38 -11.41 13.55
CA ALA A 125 -10.74 -12.19 12.51
C ALA A 125 -10.66 -13.69 12.84
N GLU A 126 -10.93 -14.08 14.08
CA GLU A 126 -11.00 -15.48 14.52
C GLU A 126 -12.31 -16.11 14.06
N GLY A 127 -12.29 -17.44 13.86
CA GLY A 127 -13.44 -18.24 13.47
C GLY A 127 -13.00 -19.64 13.10
N THR A 128 -13.98 -20.49 12.77
CA THR A 128 -13.76 -21.91 12.42
C THR A 128 -14.00 -22.21 10.94
N GLU A 129 -14.47 -21.23 10.19
CA GLU A 129 -14.66 -21.37 8.75
C GLU A 129 -13.32 -21.37 8.03
N ILE A 130 -13.24 -22.11 6.94
CA ILE A 130 -12.01 -22.28 6.13
C ILE A 130 -11.29 -20.95 5.83
N LEU A 131 -12.06 -19.90 5.49
CA LEU A 131 -11.47 -18.60 5.17
C LEU A 131 -11.13 -17.76 6.41
N ASP A 132 -11.60 -18.12 7.59
CA ASP A 132 -11.27 -17.38 8.81
C ASP A 132 -9.81 -17.58 9.22
N TYR A 133 -9.22 -18.76 9.01
CA TYR A 133 -7.79 -19.01 9.20
C TYR A 133 -6.93 -18.08 8.33
N ARG A 134 -7.30 -17.90 7.05
CA ARG A 134 -6.66 -16.93 6.16
C ARG A 134 -6.82 -15.49 6.66
N ASN A 135 -8.02 -15.13 7.07
CA ASN A 135 -8.33 -13.78 7.52
C ASN A 135 -7.54 -13.43 8.78
N ARG A 136 -7.44 -14.37 9.73
CA ARG A 136 -6.64 -14.25 10.94
C ARG A 136 -5.15 -14.10 10.60
N ALA A 137 -4.60 -14.99 9.77
CA ALA A 137 -3.20 -14.92 9.35
C ALA A 137 -2.87 -13.58 8.65
N LEU A 138 -3.80 -13.07 7.84
CA LEU A 138 -3.64 -11.79 7.15
C LEU A 138 -3.57 -10.60 8.12
N VAL A 139 -4.50 -10.51 9.08
CA VAL A 139 -4.54 -9.42 10.07
C VAL A 139 -3.33 -9.49 10.99
N GLU A 140 -2.99 -10.67 11.50
CA GLU A 140 -1.83 -10.90 12.35
C GLU A 140 -0.53 -10.48 11.64
N LEU A 141 -0.36 -10.90 10.37
CA LEU A 141 0.83 -10.55 9.61
C LEU A 141 0.93 -9.05 9.36
N LEU A 142 -0.16 -8.40 8.91
CA LEU A 142 -0.16 -6.97 8.62
C LEU A 142 0.14 -6.13 9.87
N TYR A 143 -0.41 -6.52 11.01
CA TYR A 143 -0.12 -5.84 12.27
C TYR A 143 1.31 -6.15 12.77
N ALA A 144 1.72 -7.42 12.78
CA ALA A 144 3.03 -7.82 13.26
C ALA A 144 4.20 -7.19 12.48
N THR A 145 4.00 -6.89 11.20
CA THR A 145 5.09 -6.45 10.30
C THR A 145 4.98 -5.01 9.84
N GLY A 146 3.79 -4.43 9.91
CA GLY A 146 3.51 -3.10 9.36
C GLY A 146 3.77 -2.97 7.85
N ILE A 147 3.84 -4.08 7.09
CA ILE A 147 4.08 -4.04 5.63
C ILE A 147 2.92 -3.41 4.87
N ARG A 148 3.20 -2.92 3.65
CA ARG A 148 2.15 -2.38 2.77
C ARG A 148 1.32 -3.52 2.17
N VAL A 149 0.05 -3.25 1.84
CA VAL A 149 -0.81 -4.23 1.14
C VAL A 149 -0.20 -4.69 -0.18
N SER A 150 0.39 -3.76 -0.93
CA SER A 150 1.08 -4.09 -2.18
C SER A 150 2.30 -5.01 -1.98
N GLU A 151 2.96 -4.94 -0.84
CA GLU A 151 4.02 -5.86 -0.45
C GLU A 151 3.42 -7.19 0.00
N CYS A 152 2.39 -7.17 0.86
CA CYS A 152 1.71 -8.35 1.39
C CYS A 152 1.16 -9.27 0.27
N LYS A 153 0.49 -8.72 -0.74
CA LYS A 153 -0.07 -9.51 -1.85
C LYS A 153 0.97 -10.28 -2.65
N ASN A 154 2.23 -9.83 -2.63
CA ASN A 154 3.31 -10.40 -3.44
C ASN A 154 4.17 -11.41 -2.68
N ILE A 155 3.95 -11.60 -1.37
CA ILE A 155 4.72 -12.57 -0.57
C ILE A 155 4.52 -13.97 -1.12
N LYS A 156 5.62 -14.70 -1.29
CA LYS A 156 5.64 -16.11 -1.67
C LYS A 156 6.03 -16.98 -0.48
N LEU A 157 5.72 -18.26 -0.55
CA LEU A 157 6.07 -19.22 0.51
C LEU A 157 7.57 -19.25 0.81
N GLN A 158 8.40 -19.19 -0.23
CA GLN A 158 9.85 -19.15 -0.13
C GLN A 158 10.43 -17.90 0.56
N ASP A 159 9.66 -16.82 0.64
CA ASP A 159 10.09 -15.57 1.26
C ASP A 159 9.99 -15.61 2.79
N ILE A 160 9.38 -16.66 3.36
CA ILE A 160 9.12 -16.79 4.78
C ILE A 160 10.11 -17.77 5.40
N SER A 161 10.81 -17.32 6.43
CA SER A 161 11.63 -18.19 7.29
C SER A 161 10.99 -18.25 8.68
N PHE A 162 10.34 -19.37 8.99
CA PHE A 162 9.74 -19.59 10.32
C PHE A 162 10.81 -19.77 11.40
N ASP A 163 11.94 -20.42 11.06
CA ASP A 163 13.04 -20.65 11.99
C ASP A 163 13.70 -19.34 12.43
N LEU A 164 13.86 -18.41 11.50
CA LEU A 164 14.43 -17.09 11.78
C LEU A 164 13.36 -16.07 12.20
N GLY A 165 12.07 -16.36 12.04
CA GLY A 165 10.98 -15.42 12.31
C GLY A 165 11.01 -14.17 11.44
N VAL A 166 11.41 -14.28 10.17
CA VAL A 166 11.54 -13.15 9.24
C VAL A 166 10.88 -13.43 7.89
N ILE A 167 10.43 -12.35 7.23
CA ILE A 167 9.92 -12.39 5.86
C ILE A 167 10.77 -11.47 4.99
N LEU A 168 11.16 -11.95 3.81
CA LEU A 168 11.78 -11.13 2.77
C LEU A 168 10.69 -10.34 2.03
N ILE A 169 10.77 -9.02 2.06
CA ILE A 169 9.81 -8.11 1.43
C ILE A 169 10.48 -7.34 0.31
N PHE A 170 9.83 -7.32 -0.85
CA PHE A 170 10.22 -6.55 -2.02
C PHE A 170 9.45 -5.22 -2.05
N GLY A 171 10.16 -4.12 -1.83
CA GLY A 171 9.62 -2.77 -1.82
C GLY A 171 9.69 -2.06 -3.18
N LYS A 172 9.39 -0.76 -3.18
CA LYS A 172 9.45 0.08 -4.39
C LYS A 172 10.87 0.11 -4.96
N GLY A 173 11.00 -0.11 -6.27
CA GLY A 173 12.30 -0.15 -6.96
C GLY A 173 13.07 -1.46 -6.73
N ASN A 174 12.36 -2.54 -6.44
CA ASN A 174 12.91 -3.88 -6.19
C ASN A 174 13.93 -3.92 -5.02
N LYS A 175 13.78 -3.01 -4.05
CA LYS A 175 14.60 -3.02 -2.84
C LYS A 175 14.08 -4.07 -1.88
N GLU A 176 14.98 -4.94 -1.44
CA GLU A 176 14.70 -6.03 -0.53
C GLU A 176 14.95 -5.61 0.93
N ARG A 177 14.12 -6.11 1.83
CA ARG A 177 14.36 -6.03 3.27
C ARG A 177 13.78 -7.23 4.00
N TYR A 178 14.44 -7.64 5.08
CA TYR A 178 13.88 -8.60 6.01
C TYR A 178 13.03 -7.88 7.05
N VAL A 179 11.82 -8.38 7.28
CA VAL A 179 10.90 -7.88 8.30
C VAL A 179 10.63 -8.99 9.28
N PRO A 180 10.96 -8.81 10.58
CA PRO A 180 10.66 -9.80 11.60
C PRO A 180 9.16 -9.90 11.86
N PHE A 181 8.71 -11.07 12.28
CA PHE A 181 7.37 -11.34 12.77
C PHE A 181 7.40 -12.19 14.04
N GLY A 182 6.37 -12.01 14.89
CA GLY A 182 6.32 -12.68 16.19
C GLY A 182 5.56 -14.00 16.15
N HIS A 183 5.49 -14.64 17.32
CA HIS A 183 4.89 -15.95 17.52
C HIS A 183 3.41 -16.02 17.04
N TYR A 184 2.61 -15.01 17.32
CA TYR A 184 1.17 -15.00 16.94
C TYR A 184 0.98 -15.02 15.43
N ALA A 185 1.75 -14.21 14.70
CA ALA A 185 1.72 -14.22 13.24
C ALA A 185 2.24 -15.54 12.67
N ALA A 186 3.33 -16.09 13.25
CA ALA A 186 3.87 -17.40 12.86
C ALA A 186 2.81 -18.50 12.99
N ALA A 187 2.20 -18.62 14.16
CA ALA A 187 1.17 -19.63 14.44
C ALA A 187 -0.03 -19.48 13.50
N ALA A 188 -0.54 -18.25 13.31
CA ALA A 188 -1.66 -17.99 12.45
C ALA A 188 -1.37 -18.31 10.96
N ILE A 189 -0.13 -18.04 10.50
CA ILE A 189 0.26 -18.36 9.12
C ILE A 189 0.39 -19.88 8.95
N GLN A 190 1.00 -20.60 9.88
CA GLN A 190 1.14 -22.06 9.83
C GLN A 190 -0.24 -22.74 9.79
N GLU A 191 -1.14 -22.34 10.70
CA GLU A 191 -2.52 -22.84 10.74
C GLU A 191 -3.27 -22.56 9.42
N TYR A 192 -3.12 -21.37 8.84
CA TYR A 192 -3.68 -21.04 7.53
C TYR A 192 -3.11 -21.92 6.41
N LEU A 193 -1.81 -22.15 6.39
CA LEU A 193 -1.16 -23.00 5.37
C LEU A 193 -1.71 -24.42 5.40
N GLU A 194 -1.92 -24.97 6.59
CA GLU A 194 -2.40 -26.34 6.81
C GLU A 194 -3.90 -26.46 6.54
N MET A 195 -4.72 -25.60 7.16
CA MET A 195 -6.19 -25.74 7.19
C MET A 195 -6.89 -25.16 5.97
N THR A 196 -6.30 -24.14 5.31
CA THR A 196 -7.00 -23.43 4.23
C THR A 196 -6.26 -23.51 2.92
N ARG A 197 -4.99 -23.05 2.91
CA ARG A 197 -4.27 -22.89 1.65
C ARG A 197 -4.06 -24.24 0.95
N SER A 198 -3.69 -25.25 1.70
CA SER A 198 -3.52 -26.62 1.16
C SER A 198 -4.78 -27.09 0.45
N GLU A 199 -5.96 -26.93 1.06
CA GLU A 199 -7.25 -27.34 0.48
C GLU A 199 -7.59 -26.52 -0.79
N LEU A 200 -7.46 -25.19 -0.73
CA LEU A 200 -7.79 -24.33 -1.87
C LEU A 200 -6.86 -24.57 -3.06
N MET A 201 -5.60 -24.93 -2.81
CA MET A 201 -4.62 -25.18 -3.86
C MET A 201 -4.73 -26.56 -4.50
N THR A 202 -5.41 -27.54 -3.87
CA THR A 202 -5.60 -28.87 -4.48
C THR A 202 -6.37 -28.82 -5.79
N LYS A 203 -7.28 -27.87 -5.94
CA LYS A 203 -8.15 -27.70 -7.11
C LYS A 203 -7.60 -26.69 -8.13
N LYS A 204 -6.46 -26.03 -7.80
CA LYS A 204 -5.91 -24.94 -8.62
C LYS A 204 -4.83 -25.42 -9.57
N GLN A 205 -5.04 -25.21 -10.87
CA GLN A 205 -4.10 -25.46 -11.94
C GLN A 205 -3.99 -24.21 -12.85
N PRO A 206 -2.79 -23.73 -13.18
CA PRO A 206 -1.49 -24.10 -12.59
C PRO A 206 -1.36 -23.66 -11.13
N SER A 207 -0.55 -24.36 -10.33
CA SER A 207 -0.23 -23.98 -8.96
C SER A 207 0.70 -22.76 -8.92
N HIS A 208 0.71 -22.05 -7.82
CA HIS A 208 1.59 -20.90 -7.59
C HIS A 208 1.99 -20.79 -6.11
N ASP A 209 3.07 -20.03 -5.84
CA ASP A 209 3.68 -19.93 -4.50
C ASP A 209 3.26 -18.73 -3.68
N HIS A 210 2.28 -17.94 -4.12
CA HIS A 210 1.82 -16.80 -3.32
C HIS A 210 1.28 -17.26 -1.97
N LEU A 211 1.65 -16.53 -0.90
CA LEU A 211 1.24 -16.87 0.47
C LEU A 211 -0.29 -16.83 0.58
N PHE A 212 -0.91 -15.69 0.30
CA PHE A 212 -2.34 -15.52 0.45
C PHE A 212 -3.11 -15.77 -0.84
N VAL A 213 -4.17 -16.56 -0.74
CA VAL A 213 -5.06 -16.91 -1.85
C VAL A 213 -6.50 -16.50 -1.56
N ASN A 214 -7.26 -16.29 -2.62
CA ASN A 214 -8.70 -16.08 -2.56
C ASN A 214 -9.44 -17.44 -2.43
N ARG A 215 -10.77 -17.41 -2.37
CA ARG A 215 -11.60 -18.63 -2.26
C ARG A 215 -11.49 -19.60 -3.45
N LEU A 216 -10.95 -19.12 -4.58
CA LEU A 216 -10.75 -19.90 -5.80
C LEU A 216 -9.31 -20.42 -5.94
N GLY A 217 -8.45 -20.14 -4.95
CA GLY A 217 -7.04 -20.49 -4.99
C GLY A 217 -6.17 -19.54 -5.83
N ASP A 218 -6.69 -18.41 -6.35
CA ASP A 218 -5.87 -17.40 -7.03
C ASP A 218 -5.13 -16.50 -6.04
N PRO A 219 -4.02 -15.89 -6.44
CA PRO A 219 -3.33 -14.91 -5.61
C PRO A 219 -4.26 -13.80 -5.13
N LEU A 220 -4.19 -13.48 -3.84
CA LEU A 220 -5.03 -12.43 -3.26
C LEU A 220 -4.57 -11.06 -3.74
N THR A 221 -5.48 -10.27 -4.31
CA THR A 221 -5.21 -8.92 -4.80
C THR A 221 -5.21 -7.89 -3.66
N ALA A 222 -4.62 -6.72 -3.89
CA ALA A 222 -4.68 -5.61 -2.94
C ALA A 222 -6.14 -5.23 -2.58
N GLY A 223 -7.01 -5.13 -3.58
CA GLY A 223 -8.44 -4.87 -3.36
C GLY A 223 -9.14 -6.00 -2.60
N GLY A 224 -8.72 -7.26 -2.81
CA GLY A 224 -9.20 -8.41 -2.03
C GLY A 224 -8.80 -8.32 -0.55
N ILE A 225 -7.56 -7.91 -0.27
CA ILE A 225 -7.08 -7.66 1.11
C ILE A 225 -7.92 -6.55 1.78
N GLU A 226 -8.09 -5.42 1.09
CA GLU A 226 -8.89 -4.31 1.61
C GLU A 226 -10.35 -4.70 1.88
N TYR A 227 -10.94 -5.49 0.98
CA TYR A 227 -12.28 -6.01 1.17
C TYR A 227 -12.39 -6.90 2.42
N ILE A 228 -11.44 -7.82 2.64
CA ILE A 228 -11.39 -8.69 3.82
C ILE A 228 -11.31 -7.86 5.10
N LEU A 229 -10.36 -6.91 5.16
CA LEU A 229 -10.20 -6.02 6.32
C LEU A 229 -11.48 -5.23 6.61
N LYS A 230 -12.16 -4.75 5.57
CA LYS A 230 -13.44 -4.06 5.70
C LYS A 230 -14.55 -4.97 6.26
N GLN A 231 -14.59 -6.24 5.85
CA GLN A 231 -15.57 -7.21 6.39
C GLN A 231 -15.28 -7.53 7.87
N ILE A 232 -14.00 -7.73 8.24
CA ILE A 232 -13.62 -7.96 9.63
C ILE A 232 -14.00 -6.74 10.49
N MET A 233 -13.70 -5.52 10.03
CA MET A 233 -14.08 -4.30 10.75
C MET A 233 -15.59 -4.19 11.00
N LYS A 234 -16.40 -4.59 10.03
CA LYS A 234 -17.86 -4.60 10.23
C LYS A 234 -18.31 -5.55 11.34
N LYS A 235 -17.60 -6.67 11.55
CA LYS A 235 -17.90 -7.63 12.63
C LYS A 235 -17.56 -7.05 14.00
N THR A 236 -16.64 -6.07 14.11
CA THR A 236 -16.25 -5.50 15.41
C THR A 236 -17.29 -4.56 16.03
N GLY A 237 -18.22 -4.05 15.23
CA GLY A 237 -19.14 -2.98 15.65
C GLY A 237 -18.48 -1.61 15.84
N LEU A 238 -17.18 -1.47 15.56
CA LEU A 238 -16.49 -0.20 15.63
C LEU A 238 -16.94 0.74 14.50
N THR A 239 -17.06 2.01 14.81
CA THR A 239 -17.39 3.06 13.84
C THR A 239 -16.15 3.44 13.03
N GLY A 240 -16.27 3.43 11.71
CA GLY A 240 -15.17 3.82 10.80
C GLY A 240 -14.86 2.77 9.73
N THR A 241 -13.85 3.04 8.95
CA THR A 241 -13.34 2.13 7.92
C THR A 241 -11.92 1.74 8.26
N LEU A 242 -11.66 0.43 8.38
CA LEU A 242 -10.30 -0.08 8.52
C LEU A 242 -9.60 0.03 7.17
N HIS A 243 -8.53 0.81 7.15
CA HIS A 243 -7.61 0.84 6.03
C HIS A 243 -6.31 0.13 6.42
N PRO A 244 -5.66 -0.59 5.51
CA PRO A 244 -4.39 -1.27 5.80
C PRO A 244 -3.33 -0.34 6.38
N HIS A 245 -3.35 0.93 5.99
CA HIS A 245 -2.47 1.95 6.56
C HIS A 245 -2.69 2.20 8.05
N MET A 246 -3.89 1.93 8.58
CA MET A 246 -4.14 2.03 10.03
C MET A 246 -3.36 0.96 10.80
N LEU A 247 -3.40 -0.31 10.34
CA LEU A 247 -2.61 -1.39 10.97
C LEU A 247 -1.11 -1.08 10.95
N ARG A 248 -0.61 -0.57 9.83
CA ARG A 248 0.78 -0.14 9.72
C ARG A 248 1.10 1.03 10.66
N HIS A 249 0.17 1.95 10.82
CA HIS A 249 0.34 3.08 11.73
C HIS A 249 0.28 2.64 13.19
N THR A 250 -0.65 1.71 13.51
CA THR A 250 -0.73 1.07 14.83
C THR A 250 0.56 0.36 15.16
N PHE A 251 1.10 -0.47 14.26
CA PHE A 251 2.42 -1.08 14.42
C PHE A 251 3.51 -0.04 14.76
N ALA A 252 3.59 1.05 13.99
CA ALA A 252 4.61 2.09 14.21
C ALA A 252 4.45 2.76 15.57
N THR A 253 3.21 3.09 15.94
CA THR A 253 2.87 3.76 17.21
C THR A 253 3.18 2.85 18.39
N ASP A 254 2.80 1.58 18.32
CA ASP A 254 3.04 0.63 19.40
C ASP A 254 4.53 0.38 19.61
N MET A 255 5.29 0.23 18.53
CA MET A 255 6.76 0.11 18.62
C MET A 255 7.38 1.34 19.32
N LEU A 256 6.98 2.55 18.93
CA LEU A 256 7.48 3.79 19.53
C LEU A 256 7.05 3.95 20.99
N ASN A 257 5.79 3.65 21.31
CA ASN A 257 5.27 3.72 22.67
C ASN A 257 5.99 2.73 23.62
N ASN A 258 6.43 1.58 23.08
CA ASN A 258 7.20 0.59 23.83
C ASN A 258 8.71 0.89 23.86
N GLY A 259 9.14 2.03 23.32
CA GLY A 259 10.51 2.53 23.45
C GLY A 259 11.43 2.22 22.28
N ALA A 260 10.93 1.70 21.15
CA ALA A 260 11.74 1.60 19.94
C ALA A 260 12.12 3.00 19.44
N ASP A 261 13.35 3.15 18.96
CA ASP A 261 13.76 4.40 18.34
C ASP A 261 13.14 4.56 16.93
N MET A 262 12.97 5.82 16.52
CA MET A 262 12.35 6.18 15.24
C MET A 262 13.07 5.57 14.04
N ARG A 263 14.40 5.42 14.11
CA ARG A 263 15.21 4.88 13.02
C ARG A 263 14.91 3.39 12.81
N THR A 264 14.88 2.63 13.91
CA THR A 264 14.50 1.21 13.90
C THR A 264 13.12 1.01 13.27
N VAL A 265 12.13 1.83 13.66
CA VAL A 265 10.77 1.75 13.08
C VAL A 265 10.78 2.10 11.59
N GLN A 266 11.53 3.12 11.17
CA GLN A 266 11.66 3.49 9.75
C GLN A 266 12.33 2.38 8.91
N GLU A 267 13.35 1.71 9.44
CA GLU A 267 14.02 0.57 8.80
C GLU A 267 13.06 -0.60 8.60
N LEU A 268 12.32 -0.99 9.64
CA LEU A 268 11.30 -2.04 9.56
C LEU A 268 10.21 -1.71 8.52
N LEU A 269 9.77 -0.48 8.49
CA LEU A 269 8.74 -0.01 7.57
C LEU A 269 9.25 0.20 6.13
N GLY A 270 10.56 0.26 5.89
CA GLY A 270 11.14 0.47 4.57
C GLY A 270 10.88 1.86 4.01
N HIS A 271 11.20 2.91 4.78
CA HIS A 271 11.15 4.29 4.31
C HIS A 271 12.37 4.59 3.44
N ALA A 272 12.13 5.04 2.20
CA ALA A 272 13.14 5.20 1.15
C ALA A 272 14.17 6.32 1.38
N SER A 273 14.12 7.05 2.48
CA SER A 273 14.96 8.24 2.71
C SER A 273 16.34 7.95 3.32
N LEU A 274 16.64 6.72 3.66
CA LEU A 274 17.99 6.32 4.07
C LEU A 274 18.59 5.46 2.97
N SER A 275 19.36 6.11 2.11
CA SER A 275 20.18 5.48 1.09
C SER A 275 21.23 4.60 1.76
N SER A 276 20.99 3.30 1.79
CA SER A 276 22.06 2.33 1.69
C SER A 276 21.46 0.99 1.32
N THR A 277 21.95 0.42 0.25
CA THR A 277 22.00 -1.02 0.02
C THR A 277 22.90 -1.59 1.12
N GLN A 278 22.45 -1.55 2.37
CA GLN A 278 23.14 -2.29 3.42
C GLN A 278 22.89 -3.77 3.11
N ILE A 279 23.96 -4.46 2.77
CA ILE A 279 23.98 -5.92 2.72
C ILE A 279 23.48 -6.38 4.08
N TYR A 280 22.24 -6.91 4.12
CA TYR A 280 21.68 -7.49 5.34
C TYR A 280 22.46 -8.76 5.67
N THR A 281 23.47 -8.59 6.51
CA THR A 281 24.22 -9.71 7.08
C THR A 281 23.39 -10.42 8.15
N HIS A 282 23.76 -11.63 8.55
CA HIS A 282 23.13 -12.35 9.66
C HIS A 282 23.09 -11.50 10.95
N VAL A 283 24.16 -10.74 11.23
CA VAL A 283 24.26 -9.85 12.39
C VAL A 283 23.17 -8.75 12.36
N THR A 284 22.85 -8.24 11.19
CA THR A 284 21.79 -7.20 11.03
C THR A 284 20.41 -7.80 11.22
N LYS A 285 20.16 -9.03 10.76
CA LYS A 285 18.88 -9.75 10.96
C LYS A 285 18.63 -10.03 12.44
N ASP A 286 19.64 -10.51 13.15
CA ASP A 286 19.55 -10.78 14.59
C ASP A 286 19.32 -9.52 15.41
N ALA A 287 19.91 -8.39 15.01
CA ALA A 287 19.67 -7.11 15.66
C ALA A 287 18.21 -6.61 15.43
N LEU A 288 17.70 -6.73 14.21
CA LEU A 288 16.31 -6.40 13.89
C LEU A 288 15.34 -7.28 14.68
N GLN A 289 15.61 -8.59 14.74
CA GLN A 289 14.79 -9.53 15.49
C GLN A 289 14.81 -9.25 17.00
N ARG A 290 15.99 -8.91 17.56
CA ARG A 290 16.09 -8.52 18.99
C ARG A 290 15.29 -7.26 19.28
N ASN A 291 15.43 -6.22 18.48
CA ASN A 291 14.67 -4.98 18.63
C ASN A 291 13.16 -5.22 18.50
N TYR A 292 12.76 -6.01 17.50
CA TYR A 292 11.36 -6.41 17.34
C TYR A 292 10.84 -7.16 18.58
N ASN A 293 11.58 -8.16 19.06
CA ASN A 293 11.21 -8.96 20.23
C ASN A 293 11.16 -8.15 21.53
N GLN A 294 11.89 -7.06 21.60
CA GLN A 294 11.90 -6.17 22.76
C GLN A 294 10.70 -5.22 22.78
N PHE A 295 10.30 -4.70 21.63
CA PHE A 295 9.38 -3.57 21.57
C PHE A 295 8.00 -3.89 20.95
N HIS A 296 7.86 -4.97 20.20
CA HIS A 296 6.57 -5.30 19.60
C HIS A 296 5.68 -6.08 20.59
N PRO A 297 4.40 -5.65 20.84
CA PRO A 297 3.53 -6.27 21.85
C PRO A 297 3.29 -7.77 21.61
N ARG A 298 3.21 -8.19 20.36
CA ARG A 298 2.93 -9.59 19.97
C ARG A 298 4.15 -10.36 19.47
N ALA A 299 5.35 -9.94 19.89
CA ALA A 299 6.57 -10.66 19.53
C ALA A 299 6.69 -12.01 20.25
N LYS A 300 6.34 -12.05 21.54
CA LYS A 300 6.45 -13.24 22.40
C LYS A 300 5.06 -13.72 22.82
N ARG A 301 4.94 -15.01 23.13
CA ARG A 301 3.75 -15.58 23.73
C ARG A 301 3.54 -14.98 25.14
N ASP A 302 2.34 -14.51 25.45
CA ASP A 302 2.01 -14.05 26.79
C ASP A 302 2.20 -15.18 27.82
N SER A 303 3.19 -15.04 28.68
CA SER A 303 3.41 -15.96 29.79
C SER A 303 2.34 -15.82 30.89
N LYS A 304 1.43 -14.85 30.79
CA LYS A 304 0.40 -14.54 31.79
C LYS A 304 -0.93 -15.29 31.64
N LYS A 305 -1.14 -16.06 30.56
CA LYS A 305 -2.42 -16.82 30.35
C LYS A 305 -2.33 -18.33 30.63
N GLN A 306 -1.34 -18.78 31.39
CA GLN A 306 -1.23 -20.20 31.82
C GLN A 306 -1.53 -20.42 33.30
N GLY A 307 -2.21 -19.51 33.94
CA GLY A 307 -2.56 -19.62 35.37
C GLY A 307 -3.97 -19.13 35.66
N GLU A 308 -4.99 -19.82 35.08
CA GLU A 308 -6.35 -19.92 35.62
C GLU A 308 -6.98 -21.23 35.13
#